data_75da9afd547d3c015d9b259c16501eb1
#
_entry.id   75da9afd547d3c015d9b259c16501eb1
#
_cell.length_a   1.000
_cell.length_b   1.000
_cell.length_c   1.000
_cell.angle_alpha   90.00
_cell.angle_beta   90.00
_cell.angle_gamma   90.00
#
_symmetry.space_group_name_H-M   'P 1'
#
loop_
_entity.id
_entity.type
_entity.pdbx_description
1 polymer ?
#
loop_
_entity_poly.entity_id
_entity_poly.type
_entity_poly.pdbx_seq_one_letter_code
_entity_poly.pdbx_strand_id
1 'polypeptide(L)'
;AFLSLPCLIALIYHEKKGFSFWIMLFVCLIIGILFVMKKPKKTVYYAKEGFLTVAISWIVMSFFGAIPFVINGDIPSVVDAMFETVSGFTTTGSSILTDVEALARCSLFWRSFTHWVGGMGVFVFVLAVMPLVGGQNIHLMRAESPGPSVGKLVPKIRKTSMILYKIYIFMTIVMVVLLLLGKLPLFDSLLLAFGTAGTGGFSILNSGCASYSPYIQYLIAIFMILFGVNFNVYYFILIKKFKDAIHYEELKYYLLFIGASVA
;
A
#
# COMPACT_ATOMS: atom_id res chain seq x y z
N ALA A 1 -10.12 -10.23 -1.63
CA ALA A 1 -10.52 -9.22 -0.64
C ALA A 1 -10.34 -7.79 -1.16
N PHE A 2 -9.13 -7.35 -1.57
CA PHE A 2 -8.87 -5.95 -1.96
C PHE A 2 -9.72 -5.46 -3.13
N LEU A 3 -9.98 -6.28 -4.13
CA LEU A 3 -10.83 -5.95 -5.27
C LEU A 3 -12.30 -5.68 -4.92
N SER A 4 -12.76 -6.02 -3.71
CA SER A 4 -14.12 -5.70 -3.28
C SER A 4 -14.34 -4.20 -3.07
N LEU A 5 -13.29 -3.43 -2.73
CA LEU A 5 -13.41 -1.99 -2.49
C LEU A 5 -13.71 -1.21 -3.78
N PRO A 6 -12.96 -1.36 -4.91
CA PRO A 6 -13.35 -0.72 -6.15
C PRO A 6 -14.73 -1.16 -6.67
N CYS A 7 -15.17 -2.41 -6.38
CA CYS A 7 -16.55 -2.83 -6.65
C CYS A 7 -17.58 -1.97 -5.88
N LEU A 8 -17.32 -1.70 -4.59
CA LEU A 8 -18.19 -0.83 -3.78
C LEU A 8 -18.20 0.61 -4.32
N ILE A 9 -17.05 1.15 -4.71
CA ILE A 9 -16.97 2.48 -5.32
C ILE A 9 -17.80 2.53 -6.60
N ALA A 10 -17.67 1.52 -7.47
CA ALA A 10 -18.46 1.45 -8.69
C ALA A 10 -19.97 1.40 -8.43
N LEU A 11 -20.42 0.73 -7.36
CA LEU A 11 -21.82 0.70 -6.94
C LEU A 11 -22.28 2.08 -6.44
N ILE A 12 -21.49 2.75 -5.60
CA ILE A 12 -21.80 4.08 -5.04
C ILE A 12 -21.96 5.11 -6.16
N TYR A 13 -21.07 5.07 -7.16
CA TYR A 13 -21.07 6.03 -8.27
C TYR A 13 -21.84 5.54 -9.51
N HIS A 14 -22.51 4.37 -9.44
CA HIS A 14 -23.27 3.76 -10.54
C HIS A 14 -22.47 3.59 -11.83
N GLU A 15 -21.18 3.25 -11.72
CA GLU A 15 -20.28 3.11 -12.86
C GLU A 15 -20.36 1.72 -13.50
N LYS A 16 -20.66 1.66 -14.81
CA LYS A 16 -20.69 0.40 -15.58
C LYS A 16 -19.32 -0.28 -15.64
N LYS A 17 -18.24 0.49 -15.63
CA LYS A 17 -16.85 -0.02 -15.65
C LYS A 17 -16.50 -0.85 -14.42
N GLY A 18 -17.24 -0.74 -13.32
CA GLY A 18 -17.09 -1.60 -12.15
C GLY A 18 -17.26 -3.08 -12.40
N PHE A 19 -17.89 -3.48 -13.51
CA PHE A 19 -18.10 -4.89 -13.86
C PHE A 19 -16.80 -5.68 -13.99
N SER A 20 -15.73 -5.06 -14.49
CA SER A 20 -14.41 -5.70 -14.60
C SER A 20 -13.84 -6.11 -13.23
N PHE A 21 -14.02 -5.28 -12.21
CA PHE A 21 -13.59 -5.57 -10.83
C PHE A 21 -14.38 -6.74 -10.24
N TRP A 22 -15.69 -6.84 -10.53
CA TRP A 22 -16.50 -7.99 -10.12
C TRP A 22 -16.05 -9.27 -10.77
N ILE A 23 -15.78 -9.28 -12.09
CA ILE A 23 -15.24 -10.45 -12.78
C ILE A 23 -13.95 -10.91 -12.10
N MET A 24 -13.01 -9.98 -11.90
CA MET A 24 -11.71 -10.31 -11.30
C MET A 24 -11.83 -10.76 -9.84
N LEU A 25 -12.76 -10.19 -9.09
CA LEU A 25 -13.05 -10.65 -7.73
C LEU A 25 -13.49 -12.11 -7.73
N PHE A 26 -14.44 -12.48 -8.59
CA PHE A 26 -14.92 -13.87 -8.71
C PHE A 26 -13.84 -14.83 -9.20
N VAL A 27 -13.04 -14.45 -10.21
CA VAL A 27 -11.90 -15.25 -10.70
C VAL A 27 -10.90 -15.51 -9.58
N CYS A 28 -10.50 -14.45 -8.84
CA CYS A 28 -9.57 -14.59 -7.73
C CYS A 28 -10.15 -15.44 -6.58
N LEU A 29 -11.46 -15.35 -6.31
CA LEU A 29 -12.12 -16.18 -5.30
C LEU A 29 -12.13 -17.65 -5.71
N ILE A 30 -12.47 -17.98 -6.96
CA ILE A 30 -12.47 -19.36 -7.46
C ILE A 30 -11.06 -19.93 -7.37
N ILE A 31 -10.04 -19.21 -7.87
CA ILE A 31 -8.65 -19.64 -7.80
C ILE A 31 -8.22 -19.85 -6.35
N GLY A 32 -8.55 -18.90 -5.46
CA GLY A 32 -8.23 -18.98 -4.03
C GLY A 32 -8.86 -20.21 -3.35
N ILE A 33 -10.14 -20.50 -3.63
CA ILE A 33 -10.82 -21.68 -3.11
C ILE A 33 -10.15 -22.96 -3.59
N LEU A 34 -9.82 -23.05 -4.90
CA LEU A 34 -9.14 -24.22 -5.45
C LEU A 34 -7.78 -24.50 -4.79
N PHE A 35 -7.02 -23.44 -4.48
CA PHE A 35 -5.74 -23.59 -3.74
C PHE A 35 -5.95 -23.99 -2.27
N VAL A 36 -6.95 -23.44 -1.58
CA VAL A 36 -7.25 -23.77 -0.18
C VAL A 36 -7.72 -25.22 -0.04
N MET A 37 -8.41 -25.77 -1.03
CA MET A 37 -8.84 -27.18 -1.03
C MET A 37 -7.66 -28.15 -1.10
N LYS A 38 -6.52 -27.74 -1.66
CA LYS A 38 -5.29 -28.54 -1.71
C LYS A 38 -4.43 -28.25 -0.48
N LYS A 39 -4.56 -29.05 0.57
CA LYS A 39 -3.73 -28.89 1.79
C LYS A 39 -2.25 -29.13 1.45
N PRO A 40 -1.33 -28.25 1.89
CA PRO A 40 0.10 -28.43 1.65
C PRO A 40 0.62 -29.62 2.46
N LYS A 41 1.48 -30.44 1.83
CA LYS A 41 2.10 -31.62 2.48
C LYS A 41 3.20 -31.23 3.47
N LYS A 42 3.79 -30.05 3.35
CA LYS A 42 4.85 -29.52 4.24
C LYS A 42 4.39 -28.27 4.95
N THR A 43 4.65 -28.20 6.25
CA THR A 43 4.30 -27.07 7.13
C THR A 43 5.51 -26.23 7.54
N VAL A 44 6.72 -26.63 7.16
CA VAL A 44 7.95 -25.91 7.49
C VAL A 44 8.46 -25.19 6.26
N TYR A 45 8.64 -23.89 6.38
CA TYR A 45 9.15 -23.01 5.33
C TYR A 45 10.51 -22.45 5.76
N TYR A 46 11.47 -22.45 4.82
CA TYR A 46 12.79 -21.86 5.00
C TYR A 46 12.83 -20.45 4.38
N ALA A 47 13.91 -19.71 4.62
CA ALA A 47 14.08 -18.36 4.10
C ALA A 47 13.94 -18.27 2.56
N LYS A 48 14.45 -19.27 1.84
CA LYS A 48 14.36 -19.33 0.38
C LYS A 48 12.92 -19.37 -0.13
N GLU A 49 12.10 -20.22 0.47
CA GLU A 49 10.66 -20.30 0.13
C GLU A 49 9.94 -19.01 0.50
N GLY A 50 10.35 -18.35 1.60
CA GLY A 50 9.83 -17.05 1.99
C GLY A 50 10.07 -15.99 0.93
N PHE A 51 11.32 -15.80 0.50
CA PHE A 51 11.66 -14.83 -0.56
C PHE A 51 10.96 -15.12 -1.88
N LEU A 52 10.91 -16.40 -2.28
CA LEU A 52 10.22 -16.80 -3.50
C LEU A 52 8.71 -16.51 -3.42
N THR A 53 8.08 -16.78 -2.28
CA THR A 53 6.66 -16.49 -2.05
C THR A 53 6.39 -15.00 -2.17
N VAL A 54 7.24 -14.16 -1.58
CA VAL A 54 7.15 -12.70 -1.69
C VAL A 54 7.22 -12.26 -3.14
N ALA A 55 8.27 -12.67 -3.87
CA ALA A 55 8.46 -12.29 -5.27
C ALA A 55 7.28 -12.70 -6.17
N ILE A 56 6.83 -13.96 -6.04
CA ILE A 56 5.69 -14.46 -6.80
C ILE A 56 4.40 -13.71 -6.45
N SER A 57 4.19 -13.40 -5.16
CA SER A 57 2.98 -12.68 -4.74
C SER A 57 2.91 -11.29 -5.36
N TRP A 58 4.01 -10.54 -5.42
CA TRP A 58 4.06 -9.24 -6.09
C TRP A 58 3.71 -9.35 -7.58
N ILE A 59 4.28 -10.34 -8.29
CA ILE A 59 3.98 -10.58 -9.70
C ILE A 59 2.50 -10.93 -9.90
N VAL A 60 1.99 -11.87 -9.11
CA VAL A 60 0.61 -12.35 -9.21
C VAL A 60 -0.38 -11.25 -8.89
N MET A 61 -0.14 -10.48 -7.82
CA MET A 61 -1.00 -9.36 -7.43
C MET A 61 -1.03 -8.27 -8.50
N SER A 62 0.13 -7.93 -9.06
CA SER A 62 0.21 -6.94 -10.13
C SER A 62 -0.51 -7.41 -11.39
N PHE A 63 -0.36 -8.68 -11.75
CA PHE A 63 -1.04 -9.26 -12.91
C PHE A 63 -2.56 -9.21 -12.76
N PHE A 64 -3.09 -9.76 -11.66
CA PHE A 64 -4.54 -9.74 -11.43
C PHE A 64 -5.09 -8.34 -11.18
N GLY A 65 -4.29 -7.44 -10.61
CA GLY A 65 -4.63 -6.04 -10.41
C GLY A 65 -4.66 -5.21 -11.70
N ALA A 66 -3.91 -5.61 -12.73
CA ALA A 66 -3.85 -4.95 -14.03
C ALA A 66 -5.07 -5.26 -14.92
N ILE A 67 -5.59 -6.49 -14.85
CA ILE A 67 -6.65 -6.97 -15.74
C ILE A 67 -7.90 -6.07 -15.74
N PRO A 68 -8.40 -5.53 -14.62
CA PRO A 68 -9.54 -4.62 -14.63
C PRO A 68 -9.34 -3.39 -15.50
N PHE A 69 -8.13 -2.81 -15.53
CA PHE A 69 -7.81 -1.66 -16.40
C PHE A 69 -7.92 -2.01 -17.88
N VAL A 70 -7.49 -3.23 -18.27
CA VAL A 70 -7.56 -3.71 -19.65
C VAL A 70 -9.01 -3.98 -20.05
N ILE A 71 -9.79 -4.67 -19.21
CA ILE A 71 -11.20 -4.99 -19.47
C ILE A 71 -12.04 -3.71 -19.57
N ASN A 72 -11.76 -2.69 -18.75
CA ASN A 72 -12.46 -1.40 -18.79
C ASN A 72 -12.08 -0.55 -19.99
N GLY A 73 -10.98 -0.87 -20.68
CA GLY A 73 -10.41 -0.03 -21.72
C GLY A 73 -9.76 1.26 -21.18
N ASP A 74 -9.54 1.36 -19.86
CA ASP A 74 -8.85 2.49 -19.22
C ASP A 74 -7.36 2.49 -19.61
N ILE A 75 -6.76 1.31 -19.68
CA ILE A 75 -5.40 1.04 -20.18
C ILE A 75 -5.48 -0.20 -21.06
N PRO A 76 -5.68 -0.04 -22.39
CA PRO A 76 -5.94 -1.17 -23.27
C PRO A 76 -4.75 -2.16 -23.43
N SER A 77 -3.52 -1.64 -23.29
CA SER A 77 -2.31 -2.45 -23.36
C SER A 77 -2.10 -3.21 -22.05
N VAL A 78 -1.96 -4.54 -22.14
CA VAL A 78 -1.66 -5.39 -20.97
C VAL A 78 -0.32 -5.00 -20.32
N VAL A 79 0.68 -4.66 -21.14
CA VAL A 79 2.01 -4.28 -20.64
C VAL A 79 1.93 -2.97 -19.87
N ASP A 80 1.20 -1.98 -20.38
CA ASP A 80 1.03 -0.67 -19.74
C ASP A 80 0.19 -0.78 -18.46
N ALA A 81 -0.87 -1.60 -18.48
CA ALA A 81 -1.67 -1.88 -17.28
C ALA A 81 -0.85 -2.59 -16.19
N MET A 82 0.03 -3.51 -16.60
CA MET A 82 1.00 -4.14 -15.69
C MET A 82 1.98 -3.12 -15.11
N PHE A 83 2.52 -2.23 -15.96
CA PHE A 83 3.42 -1.16 -15.51
C PHE A 83 2.75 -0.29 -14.45
N GLU A 84 1.54 0.21 -14.73
CA GLU A 84 0.77 1.05 -13.80
C GLU A 84 0.50 0.34 -12.47
N THR A 85 0.13 -0.95 -12.53
CA THR A 85 -0.21 -1.72 -11.32
C THR A 85 1.04 -2.12 -10.53
N VAL A 86 2.14 -2.47 -11.20
CA VAL A 86 3.45 -2.72 -10.55
C VAL A 86 3.93 -1.44 -9.88
N SER A 87 3.88 -0.30 -10.60
CA SER A 87 4.24 1.01 -10.04
C SER A 87 3.40 1.34 -8.80
N GLY A 88 2.10 1.00 -8.83
CA GLY A 88 1.22 1.16 -7.67
C GLY A 88 1.65 0.31 -6.48
N PHE A 89 1.76 -1.00 -6.65
CA PHE A 89 2.09 -1.92 -5.54
C PHE A 89 3.52 -1.78 -5.04
N THR A 90 4.47 -1.42 -5.89
CA THR A 90 5.86 -1.13 -5.46
C THR A 90 6.04 0.29 -4.93
N THR A 91 4.95 1.07 -4.91
CA THR A 91 4.94 2.47 -4.47
C THR A 91 5.93 3.37 -5.23
N THR A 92 6.23 3.01 -6.48
CA THR A 92 7.15 3.76 -7.33
C THR A 92 6.58 5.11 -7.75
N GLY A 93 5.27 5.17 -8.03
CA GLY A 93 4.58 6.41 -8.42
C GLY A 93 4.77 6.85 -9.86
N SER A 94 5.48 6.08 -10.69
CA SER A 94 5.57 6.34 -12.13
C SER A 94 4.29 5.91 -12.84
N SER A 95 3.77 6.74 -13.73
CA SER A 95 2.53 6.46 -14.46
C SER A 95 2.76 6.44 -15.97
N ILE A 96 2.07 5.52 -16.64
CA ILE A 96 1.98 5.48 -18.11
C ILE A 96 0.82 6.31 -18.63
N LEU A 97 -0.08 6.75 -17.74
CA LEU A 97 -1.27 7.50 -18.11
C LEU A 97 -0.92 8.94 -18.49
N THR A 98 -1.38 9.35 -19.67
CA THR A 98 -1.29 10.74 -20.13
C THR A 98 -2.46 11.58 -19.64
N ASP A 99 -3.60 10.96 -19.34
CA ASP A 99 -4.80 11.60 -18.81
C ASP A 99 -5.38 10.75 -17.66
N VAL A 100 -5.08 11.13 -16.44
CA VAL A 100 -5.55 10.46 -15.22
C VAL A 100 -7.01 10.79 -14.94
N GLU A 101 -7.46 11.99 -15.32
CA GLU A 101 -8.81 12.48 -15.06
C GLU A 101 -9.87 11.78 -15.93
N ALA A 102 -9.47 11.17 -17.05
CA ALA A 102 -10.34 10.35 -17.89
C ALA A 102 -10.71 8.98 -17.29
N LEU A 103 -10.02 8.55 -16.23
CA LEU A 103 -10.30 7.28 -15.59
C LEU A 103 -11.66 7.27 -14.89
N ALA A 104 -12.34 6.10 -14.91
CA ALA A 104 -13.47 5.85 -14.03
C ALA A 104 -13.07 5.94 -12.56
N ARG A 105 -13.96 6.39 -11.69
CA ARG A 105 -13.67 6.55 -10.24
C ARG A 105 -13.26 5.25 -9.57
N CYS A 106 -13.88 4.13 -9.95
CA CYS A 106 -13.48 2.80 -9.43
C CYS A 106 -12.04 2.44 -9.84
N SER A 107 -11.61 2.78 -11.07
CA SER A 107 -10.24 2.57 -11.55
C SER A 107 -9.26 3.53 -10.89
N LEU A 108 -9.64 4.80 -10.74
CA LEU A 108 -8.85 5.81 -10.03
C LEU A 108 -8.65 5.45 -8.56
N PHE A 109 -9.73 4.96 -7.91
CA PHE A 109 -9.66 4.43 -6.55
C PHE A 109 -8.69 3.25 -6.47
N TRP A 110 -8.83 2.26 -7.36
CA TRP A 110 -7.96 1.09 -7.37
C TRP A 110 -6.50 1.47 -7.53
N ARG A 111 -6.20 2.37 -8.46
CA ARG A 111 -4.86 2.90 -8.70
C ARG A 111 -4.23 3.49 -7.42
N SER A 112 -4.93 4.38 -6.74
CA SER A 112 -4.44 5.00 -5.49
C SER A 112 -4.38 3.99 -4.34
N PHE A 113 -5.33 3.05 -4.28
CA PHE A 113 -5.38 2.03 -3.25
C PHE A 113 -4.24 1.01 -3.36
N THR A 114 -3.74 0.73 -4.59
CA THR A 114 -2.54 -0.12 -4.75
C THR A 114 -1.33 0.47 -4.05
N HIS A 115 -1.14 1.80 -4.07
CA HIS A 115 -0.09 2.49 -3.28
C HIS A 115 -0.27 2.26 -1.77
N TRP A 116 -1.48 2.40 -1.27
CA TRP A 116 -1.76 2.22 0.15
C TRP A 116 -1.47 0.79 0.61
N VAL A 117 -1.85 -0.19 -0.19
CA VAL A 117 -1.55 -1.61 0.06
C VAL A 117 -0.04 -1.88 -0.02
N GLY A 118 0.63 -1.28 -1.02
CA GLY A 118 2.07 -1.40 -1.22
C GLY A 118 2.88 -0.81 -0.07
N GLY A 119 2.48 0.35 0.45
CA GLY A 119 3.24 1.12 1.43
C GLY A 119 3.52 0.39 2.75
N MET A 120 2.69 -0.58 3.13
CA MET A 120 2.98 -1.43 4.31
C MET A 120 3.54 -2.81 3.97
N GLY A 121 3.74 -3.08 2.69
CA GLY A 121 4.11 -4.42 2.26
C GLY A 121 2.97 -5.42 2.51
N VAL A 122 2.47 -5.99 1.45
CA VAL A 122 1.36 -6.96 1.51
C VAL A 122 1.63 -8.08 2.50
N PHE A 123 2.90 -8.44 2.68
CA PHE A 123 3.30 -9.53 3.58
C PHE A 123 3.23 -9.18 5.06
N VAL A 124 3.38 -7.92 5.44
CA VAL A 124 3.11 -7.51 6.84
C VAL A 124 1.63 -7.72 7.17
N PHE A 125 0.75 -7.41 6.22
CA PHE A 125 -0.69 -7.70 6.36
C PHE A 125 -0.98 -9.20 6.40
N VAL A 126 -0.41 -9.98 5.47
CA VAL A 126 -0.56 -11.44 5.43
C VAL A 126 -0.02 -12.07 6.72
N LEU A 127 1.13 -11.62 7.22
CA LEU A 127 1.71 -12.12 8.48
C LEU A 127 0.91 -11.70 9.72
N ALA A 128 0.23 -10.57 9.69
CA ALA A 128 -0.70 -10.20 10.76
C ALA A 128 -1.92 -11.14 10.81
N VAL A 129 -2.33 -11.70 9.67
CA VAL A 129 -3.47 -12.61 9.51
C VAL A 129 -3.06 -14.09 9.62
N MET A 130 -1.88 -14.49 9.14
CA MET A 130 -1.41 -15.88 9.10
C MET A 130 -1.33 -16.61 10.45
N PRO A 131 -1.03 -16.00 11.61
CA PRO A 131 -1.08 -16.72 12.90
C PRO A 131 -2.47 -17.18 13.30
N LEU A 132 -3.53 -16.74 12.60
CA LEU A 132 -4.86 -17.34 12.71
C LEU A 132 -4.92 -18.74 12.09
N VAL A 133 -3.94 -19.09 11.25
CA VAL A 133 -3.82 -20.36 10.52
C VAL A 133 -2.71 -21.27 11.04
N GLY A 134 -1.94 -20.86 12.08
CA GLY A 134 -1.03 -21.74 12.85
C GLY A 134 0.42 -21.88 12.33
N GLY A 135 0.94 -20.93 11.54
CA GLY A 135 2.31 -21.03 11.00
C GLY A 135 3.34 -20.08 11.65
N GLN A 136 4.56 -20.56 11.92
CA GLN A 136 5.70 -19.74 12.36
C GLN A 136 6.53 -19.32 11.13
N ASN A 137 6.31 -18.10 10.61
CA ASN A 137 6.99 -17.63 9.39
C ASN A 137 7.84 -16.37 9.64
N ILE A 138 8.87 -16.48 10.49
CA ILE A 138 9.87 -15.41 10.75
C ILE A 138 10.56 -14.94 9.46
N HIS A 139 10.79 -15.86 8.53
CA HIS A 139 11.54 -15.60 7.31
C HIS A 139 10.77 -14.76 6.28
N LEU A 140 9.43 -14.90 6.21
CA LEU A 140 8.58 -14.06 5.36
C LEU A 140 8.59 -12.60 5.80
N MET A 141 8.57 -12.35 7.09
CA MET A 141 8.60 -10.99 7.62
C MET A 141 9.96 -10.29 7.41
N ARG A 142 11.06 -11.05 7.45
CA ARG A 142 12.40 -10.50 7.12
C ARG A 142 12.52 -10.10 5.65
N ALA A 143 11.79 -10.78 4.75
CA ALA A 143 11.80 -10.48 3.33
C ALA A 143 11.05 -9.18 2.98
N GLU A 144 10.04 -8.81 3.78
CA GLU A 144 9.16 -7.65 3.52
C GLU A 144 9.40 -6.46 4.45
N SER A 145 10.07 -6.66 5.59
CA SER A 145 10.29 -5.55 6.52
C SER A 145 11.45 -4.67 6.06
N PRO A 146 11.21 -3.40 5.74
CA PRO A 146 12.29 -2.47 5.47
C PRO A 146 13.06 -2.21 6.77
N GLY A 147 14.33 -2.65 6.83
CA GLY A 147 15.24 -2.36 7.95
C GLY A 147 15.90 -3.58 8.60
N PRO A 148 17.11 -3.39 9.17
CA PRO A 148 17.98 -4.49 9.58
C PRO A 148 17.64 -5.20 10.89
N SER A 149 16.64 -4.79 11.68
CA SER A 149 16.46 -5.36 13.03
C SER A 149 15.02 -5.37 13.57
N VAL A 150 14.15 -6.16 12.95
CA VAL A 150 12.78 -6.38 13.48
C VAL A 150 12.75 -7.45 14.59
N GLY A 151 13.82 -8.19 14.77
CA GLY A 151 13.83 -9.46 15.54
C GLY A 151 13.81 -9.36 17.05
N LYS A 152 14.00 -8.19 17.68
CA LYS A 152 14.20 -8.10 19.13
C LYS A 152 13.14 -7.29 19.92
N LEU A 153 12.19 -6.65 19.25
CA LEU A 153 11.31 -5.65 19.90
C LEU A 153 10.05 -6.23 20.55
N VAL A 154 9.52 -7.34 20.04
CA VAL A 154 8.35 -8.00 20.63
C VAL A 154 8.47 -9.52 20.46
N PRO A 155 8.23 -10.32 21.52
CA PRO A 155 8.37 -11.77 21.47
C PRO A 155 7.45 -12.48 20.47
N LYS A 156 6.41 -11.77 19.98
CA LYS A 156 5.45 -12.30 19.01
C LYS A 156 5.39 -11.36 17.80
N ILE A 157 5.95 -11.78 16.68
CA ILE A 157 5.96 -11.11 15.38
C ILE A 157 4.58 -10.52 15.00
N ARG A 158 3.50 -11.27 15.25
CA ARG A 158 2.12 -10.84 15.06
C ARG A 158 1.79 -9.51 15.76
N LYS A 159 2.22 -9.38 17.04
CA LYS A 159 1.92 -8.16 17.80
C LYS A 159 2.62 -6.95 17.21
N THR A 160 3.88 -7.11 16.80
CA THR A 160 4.64 -6.03 16.15
C THR A 160 3.99 -5.58 14.86
N SER A 161 3.73 -6.51 13.94
CA SER A 161 3.09 -6.20 12.65
C SER A 161 1.73 -5.52 12.82
N MET A 162 0.90 -5.99 13.78
CA MET A 162 -0.38 -5.35 14.06
C MET A 162 -0.24 -3.93 14.61
N ILE A 163 0.78 -3.65 15.42
CA ILE A 163 1.03 -2.29 15.94
C ILE A 163 1.47 -1.38 14.79
N LEU A 164 2.43 -1.80 13.97
CA LEU A 164 2.89 -1.02 12.82
C LEU A 164 1.75 -0.72 11.84
N TYR A 165 0.90 -1.72 11.56
CA TYR A 165 -0.27 -1.54 10.70
C TYR A 165 -1.31 -0.56 11.29
N LYS A 166 -1.55 -0.63 12.61
CA LYS A 166 -2.43 0.32 13.30
C LYS A 166 -1.89 1.76 13.23
N ILE A 167 -0.56 1.94 13.36
CA ILE A 167 0.08 3.26 13.21
C ILE A 167 -0.14 3.77 11.78
N TYR A 168 0.06 2.93 10.77
CA TYR A 168 -0.13 3.29 9.38
C TYR A 168 -1.58 3.72 9.08
N ILE A 169 -2.56 2.92 9.53
CA ILE A 169 -3.98 3.27 9.40
C ILE A 169 -4.29 4.57 10.12
N PHE A 170 -3.82 4.73 11.35
CA PHE A 170 -4.05 5.93 12.13
C PHE A 170 -3.50 7.19 11.43
N MET A 171 -2.26 7.13 10.94
CA MET A 171 -1.67 8.24 10.18
C MET A 171 -2.45 8.53 8.90
N THR A 172 -2.92 7.50 8.19
CA THR A 172 -3.76 7.67 7.00
C THR A 172 -5.07 8.39 7.35
N ILE A 173 -5.75 7.98 8.43
CA ILE A 173 -6.99 8.62 8.89
C ILE A 173 -6.74 10.09 9.26
N VAL A 174 -5.68 10.36 10.01
CA VAL A 174 -5.32 11.75 10.37
C VAL A 174 -5.10 12.60 9.11
N MET A 175 -4.38 12.06 8.11
CA MET A 175 -4.18 12.76 6.84
C MET A 175 -5.49 13.04 6.13
N VAL A 176 -6.39 12.04 6.01
CA VAL A 176 -7.71 12.23 5.38
C VAL A 176 -8.49 13.35 6.08
N VAL A 177 -8.52 13.35 7.44
CA VAL A 177 -9.20 14.40 8.20
C VAL A 177 -8.60 15.78 7.92
N LEU A 178 -7.28 15.89 7.87
CA LEU A 178 -6.63 17.17 7.56
C LEU A 178 -6.88 17.64 6.13
N LEU A 179 -6.95 16.73 5.15
CA LEU A 179 -7.32 17.06 3.77
C LEU A 179 -8.78 17.53 3.67
N LEU A 180 -9.70 16.90 4.41
CA LEU A 180 -11.09 17.35 4.52
C LEU A 180 -11.20 18.74 5.14
N LEU A 181 -10.41 19.07 6.17
CA LEU A 181 -10.31 20.42 6.72
C LEU A 181 -9.78 21.43 5.69
N GLY A 182 -8.94 20.97 4.75
CA GLY A 182 -8.52 21.73 3.57
C GLY A 182 -9.61 21.89 2.50
N LYS A 183 -10.86 21.48 2.77
CA LYS A 183 -12.04 21.56 1.91
C LYS A 183 -11.96 20.67 0.65
N LEU A 184 -11.15 19.62 0.65
CA LEU A 184 -11.19 18.61 -0.40
C LEU A 184 -12.39 17.68 -0.22
N PRO A 185 -13.02 17.21 -1.31
CA PRO A 185 -14.03 16.16 -1.26
C PRO A 185 -13.49 14.89 -0.59
N LEU A 186 -14.36 14.11 0.05
CA LEU A 186 -13.95 12.87 0.76
C LEU A 186 -13.26 11.89 -0.17
N PHE A 187 -13.76 11.72 -1.38
CA PHE A 187 -13.19 10.80 -2.37
C PHE A 187 -11.75 11.20 -2.72
N ASP A 188 -11.52 12.46 -3.06
CA ASP A 188 -10.20 12.97 -3.42
C ASP A 188 -9.23 12.91 -2.22
N SER A 189 -9.74 13.24 -1.03
CA SER A 189 -8.97 13.12 0.22
C SER A 189 -8.50 11.71 0.50
N LEU A 190 -9.34 10.70 0.26
CA LEU A 190 -8.97 9.28 0.40
C LEU A 190 -7.89 8.88 -0.61
N LEU A 191 -8.06 9.26 -1.87
CA LEU A 191 -7.14 8.88 -2.94
C LEU A 191 -5.76 9.52 -2.74
N LEU A 192 -5.73 10.80 -2.41
CA LEU A 192 -4.47 11.51 -2.11
C LEU A 192 -3.79 10.96 -0.86
N ALA A 193 -4.56 10.65 0.19
CA ALA A 193 -4.00 10.02 1.39
C ALA A 193 -3.40 8.65 1.08
N PHE A 194 -4.02 7.85 0.21
CA PHE A 194 -3.49 6.55 -0.20
C PHE A 194 -2.19 6.69 -1.00
N GLY A 195 -2.16 7.58 -1.99
CA GLY A 195 -0.95 7.86 -2.78
C GLY A 195 0.21 8.40 -1.94
N THR A 196 -0.10 9.23 -0.95
CA THR A 196 0.88 9.80 -0.01
C THR A 196 1.36 8.76 0.99
N ALA A 197 0.47 7.92 1.53
CA ALA A 197 0.83 6.90 2.51
C ALA A 197 1.79 5.85 1.95
N GLY A 198 1.67 5.53 0.66
CA GLY A 198 2.65 4.70 -0.05
C GLY A 198 3.96 5.43 -0.38
N THR A 199 4.07 6.73 -0.11
CA THR A 199 5.19 7.60 -0.51
C THR A 199 5.47 7.62 -2.02
N GLY A 200 4.52 7.17 -2.84
CA GLY A 200 4.65 7.08 -4.29
C GLY A 200 4.17 8.32 -5.04
N GLY A 201 3.13 9.00 -4.50
CA GLY A 201 2.66 10.28 -5.04
C GLY A 201 1.78 10.19 -6.27
N PHE A 202 1.06 9.07 -6.49
CA PHE A 202 0.03 9.03 -7.52
C PHE A 202 -0.98 10.16 -7.32
N SER A 203 -1.07 11.03 -8.33
CA SER A 203 -2.06 12.11 -8.36
C SER A 203 -3.37 11.63 -8.98
N ILE A 204 -4.44 12.35 -8.67
CA ILE A 204 -5.78 12.22 -9.28
C ILE A 204 -6.05 13.30 -10.32
N LEU A 205 -5.14 14.27 -10.44
CA LEU A 205 -5.18 15.34 -11.43
C LEU A 205 -3.98 15.26 -12.37
N ASN A 206 -4.19 15.65 -13.62
CA ASN A 206 -3.13 15.72 -14.64
C ASN A 206 -2.05 16.75 -14.27
N SER A 207 -2.43 17.80 -13.56
CA SER A 207 -1.52 18.83 -13.03
C SER A 207 -0.71 18.37 -11.80
N GLY A 208 -0.91 17.12 -11.33
CA GLY A 208 -0.32 16.64 -10.10
C GLY A 208 -0.83 17.40 -8.87
N CYS A 209 0.10 17.89 -8.04
CA CYS A 209 -0.27 18.69 -6.86
C CYS A 209 -0.34 20.20 -7.14
N ALA A 210 0.00 20.66 -8.34
CA ALA A 210 0.11 22.10 -8.66
C ALA A 210 -1.21 22.87 -8.53
N SER A 211 -2.35 22.22 -8.80
CA SER A 211 -3.68 22.84 -8.73
C SER A 211 -4.25 22.94 -7.31
N TYR A 212 -3.63 22.30 -6.34
CA TYR A 212 -4.11 22.36 -4.94
C TYR A 212 -3.62 23.61 -4.22
N SER A 213 -4.35 24.01 -3.18
CA SER A 213 -3.93 25.11 -2.31
C SER A 213 -2.57 24.81 -1.66
N PRO A 214 -1.78 25.85 -1.31
CA PRO A 214 -0.50 25.66 -0.61
C PRO A 214 -0.63 24.81 0.65
N TYR A 215 -1.73 24.94 1.39
CA TYR A 215 -2.02 24.10 2.57
C TYR A 215 -1.98 22.61 2.23
N ILE A 216 -2.67 22.19 1.16
CA ILE A 216 -2.75 20.80 0.73
C ILE A 216 -1.38 20.31 0.23
N GLN A 217 -0.67 21.14 -0.54
CA GLN A 217 0.66 20.81 -1.04
C GLN A 217 1.65 20.55 0.10
N TYR A 218 1.72 21.45 1.09
CA TYR A 218 2.57 21.26 2.27
C TYR A 218 2.13 20.07 3.12
N LEU A 219 0.83 19.85 3.26
CA LEU A 219 0.30 18.70 4.00
C LEU A 219 0.75 17.38 3.36
N ILE A 220 0.63 17.24 2.04
CA ILE A 220 1.09 16.07 1.29
C ILE A 220 2.60 15.88 1.49
N ALA A 221 3.40 16.93 1.32
CA ALA A 221 4.85 16.86 1.47
C ALA A 221 5.27 16.41 2.89
N ILE A 222 4.67 17.00 3.94
CA ILE A 222 4.95 16.64 5.33
C ILE A 222 4.56 15.18 5.58
N PHE A 223 3.39 14.73 5.13
CA PHE A 223 2.96 13.35 5.34
C PHE A 223 3.78 12.36 4.53
N MET A 224 4.25 12.69 3.32
CA MET A 224 5.20 11.84 2.59
C MET A 224 6.49 11.65 3.39
N ILE A 225 7.01 12.71 4.00
CA ILE A 225 8.18 12.62 4.90
C ILE A 225 7.85 11.71 6.11
N LEU A 226 6.70 11.92 6.75
CA LEU A 226 6.31 11.12 7.91
C LEU A 226 6.11 9.63 7.56
N PHE A 227 5.46 9.32 6.44
CA PHE A 227 5.29 7.93 6.01
C PHE A 227 6.60 7.27 5.57
N GLY A 228 7.59 8.05 5.12
CA GLY A 228 8.92 7.56 4.78
C GLY A 228 9.81 7.23 5.99
N VAL A 229 9.46 7.70 7.20
CA VAL A 229 10.19 7.33 8.42
C VAL A 229 9.99 5.85 8.74
N ASN A 230 11.06 5.17 9.15
CA ASN A 230 10.96 3.79 9.61
C ASN A 230 9.96 3.65 10.75
N PHE A 231 8.93 2.80 10.57
CA PHE A 231 7.81 2.65 11.51
C PHE A 231 8.23 2.14 12.90
N ASN A 232 9.44 1.55 13.05
CA ASN A 232 9.99 1.21 14.36
C ASN A 232 10.18 2.46 15.23
N VAL A 233 10.47 3.62 14.64
CA VAL A 233 10.61 4.90 15.37
C VAL A 233 9.28 5.26 16.05
N TYR A 234 8.18 5.15 15.32
CA TYR A 234 6.83 5.38 15.90
C TYR A 234 6.48 4.36 16.98
N TYR A 235 6.90 3.11 16.80
CA TYR A 235 6.74 2.10 17.83
C TYR A 235 7.50 2.46 19.12
N PHE A 236 8.76 2.94 19.02
CA PHE A 236 9.52 3.41 20.18
C PHE A 236 8.85 4.60 20.88
N ILE A 237 8.29 5.54 20.12
CA ILE A 237 7.52 6.67 20.66
C ILE A 237 6.30 6.17 21.43
N LEU A 238 5.54 5.20 20.89
CA LEU A 238 4.37 4.62 21.53
C LEU A 238 4.68 3.95 22.86
N ILE A 239 5.82 3.24 22.96
CA ILE A 239 6.25 2.58 24.20
C ILE A 239 7.05 3.51 25.14
N LYS A 240 7.03 4.84 24.87
CA LYS A 240 7.69 5.90 25.62
C LYS A 240 9.22 5.77 25.71
N LYS A 241 9.85 5.08 24.77
CA LYS A 241 11.30 4.97 24.62
C LYS A 241 11.85 6.06 23.69
N PHE A 242 11.64 7.32 24.06
CA PHE A 242 12.02 8.48 23.23
C PHE A 242 13.50 8.55 22.91
N LYS A 243 14.37 8.13 23.85
CA LYS A 243 15.82 8.10 23.61
C LYS A 243 16.18 7.13 22.48
N ASP A 244 15.59 5.94 22.47
CA ASP A 244 15.83 4.92 21.43
C ASP A 244 15.28 5.41 20.07
N ALA A 245 14.17 6.13 20.06
CA ALA A 245 13.59 6.71 18.85
C ALA A 245 14.49 7.78 18.22
N ILE A 246 15.02 8.72 19.03
CA ILE A 246 15.87 9.82 18.55
C ILE A 246 17.26 9.33 18.12
N HIS A 247 17.80 8.31 18.81
CA HIS A 247 19.10 7.73 18.50
C HIS A 247 19.04 6.63 17.42
N TYR A 248 17.89 6.43 16.79
CA TYR A 248 17.75 5.47 15.70
C TYR A 248 18.57 5.97 14.49
N GLU A 249 19.62 5.23 14.14
CA GLU A 249 20.60 5.67 13.14
C GLU A 249 19.96 6.02 11.79
N GLU A 250 19.06 5.18 11.32
CA GLU A 250 18.35 5.37 10.05
C GLU A 250 17.57 6.69 10.02
N LEU A 251 16.93 7.09 11.15
CA LEU A 251 16.20 8.35 11.23
C LEU A 251 17.11 9.55 11.04
N LYS A 252 18.34 9.51 11.61
CA LYS A 252 19.30 10.62 11.47
C LYS A 252 19.72 10.81 10.03
N TYR A 253 20.09 9.72 9.34
CA TYR A 253 20.48 9.78 7.94
C TYR A 253 19.31 10.19 7.04
N TYR A 254 18.11 9.66 7.31
CA TYR A 254 16.90 10.02 6.57
C TYR A 254 16.63 11.53 6.62
N LEU A 255 16.63 12.12 7.82
CA LEU A 255 16.41 13.55 8.00
C LEU A 255 17.54 14.40 7.41
N LEU A 256 18.79 13.92 7.49
CA LEU A 256 19.94 14.59 6.89
C LEU A 256 19.82 14.66 5.37
N PHE A 257 19.45 13.55 4.70
CA PHE A 257 19.26 13.53 3.26
C PHE A 257 18.09 14.42 2.81
N ILE A 258 16.98 14.42 3.54
CA ILE A 258 15.85 15.33 3.25
C ILE A 258 16.32 16.79 3.41
N GLY A 259 16.99 17.12 4.52
CA GLY A 259 17.48 18.46 4.75
C GLY A 259 18.45 18.93 3.67
N ALA A 260 19.36 18.06 3.25
CA ALA A 260 20.30 18.36 2.16
C ALA A 260 19.64 18.49 0.78
N SER A 261 18.46 17.87 0.58
CA SER A 261 17.71 17.94 -0.70
C SER A 261 16.84 19.19 -0.80
N VAL A 262 16.50 19.81 0.34
CA VAL A 262 15.63 21.00 0.41
C VAL A 262 16.46 22.30 0.52
N ALA A 263 17.71 22.22 1.01
CA ALA A 263 18.63 23.34 1.11
C ALA A 263 19.27 23.72 -0.23
#